data_acd634c227e85a6cf8d0d7be9a658b96
#
_entry.id   acd634c227e85a6cf8d0d7be9a658b96
#
_cell.length_a   1.000
_cell.length_b   1.000
_cell.length_c   1.000
_cell.angle_alpha   90.00
_cell.angle_beta   90.00
_cell.angle_gamma   90.00
#
_symmetry.space_group_name_H-M   'P 1'
#
loop_
_entity.id
_entity.type
_entity.pdbx_description
1 polymer ?
#
loop_
_entity_poly.entity_id
_entity_poly.type
_entity_poly.pdbx_seq_one_letter_code
_entity_poly.pdbx_strand_id
1 'polypeptide(L)'
;PQSITEKGHLVIRGEAVISYADFEQFIIESEGDYANPRNLASGSLSLKDVEEVKQRHIQWIPFTLVYCEQEITSWGKRMLWLEEQGFHPVERQKIEQPTSDNIQMEIDAFTAKVTNKKNPFPVDGLVICYDDTSYAATGSVTGHHATRAGYAFKWQDEHADTELDHIEWSCAANTITPVAVFK
;
A
#
# COMPACT_ATOMS: atom_id res chain seq x y z
N PRO A 1 -11.28 -4.18 13.19
CA PRO A 1 -11.70 -5.52 13.60
C PRO A 1 -12.61 -5.46 14.82
N GLN A 2 -13.56 -6.39 14.90
CA GLN A 2 -14.52 -6.46 16.01
C GLN A 2 -13.96 -7.20 17.25
N SER A 3 -12.75 -7.76 17.14
CA SER A 3 -12.20 -8.73 18.09
C SER A 3 -10.81 -8.37 18.64
N ILE A 4 -10.47 -7.09 18.71
CA ILE A 4 -9.19 -6.68 19.33
C ILE A 4 -9.20 -7.05 20.80
N THR A 5 -8.26 -7.91 21.21
CA THR A 5 -8.08 -8.32 22.62
C THR A 5 -7.06 -7.45 23.35
N GLU A 6 -6.16 -6.79 22.62
CA GLU A 6 -5.21 -5.84 23.19
C GLU A 6 -5.94 -4.64 23.83
N LYS A 7 -5.59 -4.31 25.05
CA LYS A 7 -6.18 -3.23 25.85
C LYS A 7 -5.25 -2.04 26.07
N GLY A 8 -3.97 -2.24 25.75
CA GLY A 8 -2.93 -1.22 25.90
C GLY A 8 -2.84 -0.27 24.69
N HIS A 9 -1.81 0.55 24.70
CA HIS A 9 -1.52 1.42 23.57
C HIS A 9 -1.13 0.61 22.34
N LEU A 10 -1.75 0.88 21.23
CA LEU A 10 -1.56 0.16 19.97
C LEU A 10 -1.40 1.15 18.82
N VAL A 11 -0.29 1.04 18.09
CA VAL A 11 -0.02 1.87 16.90
C VAL A 11 0.27 0.97 15.72
N ILE A 12 -0.59 1.03 14.72
CA ILE A 12 -0.49 0.24 13.49
C ILE A 12 -0.47 1.20 12.30
N ARG A 13 0.39 0.93 11.33
CA ARG A 13 0.44 1.64 10.05
C ARG A 13 -0.08 0.74 8.95
N GLY A 14 -0.90 1.29 8.09
CA GLY A 14 -1.49 0.60 6.95
C GLY A 14 -1.81 1.57 5.82
N GLU A 15 -2.33 1.04 4.74
CA GLU A 15 -2.78 1.80 3.57
C GLU A 15 -4.27 1.56 3.34
N ALA A 16 -4.98 2.62 2.97
CA ALA A 16 -6.36 2.54 2.54
C ALA A 16 -6.39 2.29 1.03
N VAL A 17 -7.02 1.21 0.62
CA VAL A 17 -7.06 0.74 -0.76
C VAL A 17 -8.47 0.35 -1.18
N ILE A 18 -8.71 0.31 -2.48
CA ILE A 18 -9.93 -0.24 -3.09
C ILE A 18 -9.50 -1.35 -4.03
N SER A 19 -10.20 -2.48 -4.02
CA SER A 19 -9.92 -3.58 -4.94
C SER A 19 -10.29 -3.19 -6.38
N TYR A 20 -9.70 -3.85 -7.37
CA TYR A 20 -10.07 -3.66 -8.76
C TYR A 20 -11.56 -3.95 -8.99
N ALA A 21 -12.10 -5.00 -8.36
CA ALA A 21 -13.52 -5.38 -8.50
C ALA A 21 -14.44 -4.30 -7.90
N ASP A 22 -14.14 -3.80 -6.70
CA ASP A 22 -14.94 -2.74 -6.07
C ASP A 22 -14.84 -1.43 -6.85
N PHE A 23 -13.67 -1.14 -7.44
CA PHE A 23 -13.48 0.03 -8.29
C PHE A 23 -14.32 -0.06 -9.57
N GLU A 24 -14.27 -1.20 -10.28
CA GLU A 24 -15.08 -1.43 -11.49
C GLU A 24 -16.57 -1.31 -11.19
N GLN A 25 -17.02 -1.91 -10.07
CA GLN A 25 -18.41 -1.81 -9.63
C GLN A 25 -18.81 -0.35 -9.36
N PHE A 26 -17.97 0.38 -8.64
CA PHE A 26 -18.23 1.79 -8.32
C PHE A 26 -18.33 2.66 -9.57
N ILE A 27 -17.44 2.49 -10.56
CA ILE A 27 -17.49 3.23 -11.82
C ILE A 27 -18.79 2.97 -12.58
N ILE A 28 -19.26 1.72 -12.60
CA ILE A 28 -20.53 1.36 -13.25
C ILE A 28 -21.72 2.04 -12.55
N GLU A 29 -21.74 2.09 -11.22
CA GLU A 29 -22.90 2.56 -10.44
C GLU A 29 -22.96 4.08 -10.30
N SER A 30 -21.81 4.77 -10.28
CA SER A 30 -21.73 6.18 -9.87
C SER A 30 -21.55 7.17 -11.01
N GLU A 31 -21.34 6.71 -12.27
CA GLU A 31 -20.92 7.56 -13.39
C GLU A 31 -19.67 8.43 -13.03
N GLY A 32 -18.89 7.99 -12.04
CA GLY A 32 -17.76 8.73 -11.51
C GLY A 32 -16.57 8.69 -12.45
N ASP A 33 -15.91 9.82 -12.63
CA ASP A 33 -14.71 9.96 -13.45
C ASP A 33 -13.43 9.86 -12.60
N TYR A 34 -13.12 8.64 -12.14
CA TYR A 34 -11.89 8.34 -11.44
C TYR A 34 -10.93 7.55 -12.34
N ALA A 35 -9.73 8.04 -12.51
CA ALA A 35 -8.73 7.44 -13.40
C ALA A 35 -8.26 6.04 -12.95
N ASN A 36 -8.25 5.77 -11.64
CA ASN A 36 -7.77 4.50 -11.10
C ASN A 36 -8.24 4.30 -9.64
N PRO A 37 -8.11 3.06 -9.08
CA PRO A 37 -8.50 2.77 -7.70
C PRO A 37 -7.81 3.61 -6.64
N ARG A 38 -6.54 4.01 -6.85
CA ARG A 38 -5.77 4.85 -5.92
C ARG A 38 -6.39 6.24 -5.79
N ASN A 39 -6.79 6.85 -6.90
CA ASN A 39 -7.44 8.16 -6.90
C ASN A 39 -8.81 8.10 -6.21
N LEU A 40 -9.58 7.03 -6.44
CA LEU A 40 -10.84 6.82 -5.76
C LEU A 40 -10.64 6.65 -4.25
N ALA A 41 -9.67 5.83 -3.82
CA ALA A 41 -9.38 5.63 -2.40
C ALA A 41 -8.97 6.95 -1.71
N SER A 42 -8.06 7.70 -2.32
CA SER A 42 -7.59 8.98 -1.79
C SER A 42 -8.71 10.03 -1.72
N GLY A 43 -9.52 10.16 -2.76
CA GLY A 43 -10.67 11.05 -2.79
C GLY A 43 -11.71 10.68 -1.73
N SER A 44 -11.92 9.40 -1.52
CA SER A 44 -12.89 8.87 -0.55
C SER A 44 -12.54 9.22 0.89
N LEU A 45 -11.25 9.22 1.25
CA LEU A 45 -10.80 9.60 2.59
C LEU A 45 -11.03 11.08 2.93
N SER A 46 -11.28 11.91 1.93
CA SER A 46 -11.56 13.34 2.08
C SER A 46 -13.06 13.65 2.20
N LEU A 47 -13.93 12.67 2.00
CA LEU A 47 -15.37 12.86 2.10
C LEU A 47 -15.82 13.05 3.54
N LYS A 48 -16.84 13.88 3.70
CA LYS A 48 -17.48 14.13 5.01
C LYS A 48 -18.66 13.18 5.29
N ASP A 49 -19.26 12.64 4.24
CA ASP A 49 -20.37 11.70 4.35
C ASP A 49 -19.86 10.27 4.53
N VAL A 50 -20.07 9.73 5.73
CA VAL A 50 -19.62 8.38 6.09
C VAL A 50 -20.40 7.29 5.33
N GLU A 51 -21.66 7.51 5.00
CA GLU A 51 -22.47 6.54 4.25
C GLU A 51 -21.98 6.44 2.80
N GLU A 52 -21.61 7.55 2.19
CA GLU A 52 -20.97 7.54 0.88
C GLU A 52 -19.61 6.81 0.91
N VAL A 53 -18.79 7.03 1.95
CA VAL A 53 -17.51 6.32 2.10
C VAL A 53 -17.72 4.80 2.23
N LYS A 54 -18.75 4.36 2.96
CA LYS A 54 -19.05 2.92 3.10
C LYS A 54 -19.37 2.25 1.76
N GLN A 55 -20.09 2.94 0.87
CA GLN A 55 -20.44 2.43 -0.45
C GLN A 55 -19.22 2.22 -1.37
N ARG A 56 -18.10 2.85 -1.04
CA ARG A 56 -16.85 2.76 -1.82
C ARG A 56 -15.97 1.58 -1.44
N HIS A 57 -16.37 0.77 -0.45
CA HIS A 57 -15.70 -0.47 -0.03
C HIS A 57 -14.21 -0.30 0.23
N ILE A 58 -13.80 0.82 0.86
CA ILE A 58 -12.40 1.06 1.24
C ILE A 58 -11.96 -0.01 2.22
N GLN A 59 -10.83 -0.63 1.93
CA GLN A 59 -10.17 -1.59 2.80
C GLN A 59 -8.91 -0.96 3.38
N TRP A 60 -8.62 -1.25 4.63
CA TRP A 60 -7.38 -0.82 5.26
C TRP A 60 -6.46 -2.02 5.47
N ILE A 61 -5.29 -1.98 4.83
CA ILE A 61 -4.31 -3.07 4.82
C ILE A 61 -3.14 -2.69 5.72
N PRO A 62 -3.00 -3.27 6.92
CA PRO A 62 -1.85 -3.06 7.78
C PRO A 62 -0.57 -3.64 7.16
N PHE A 63 0.53 -2.90 7.28
CA PHE A 63 1.85 -3.37 6.86
C PHE A 63 2.95 -3.15 7.93
N THR A 64 2.63 -2.44 9.03
CA THR A 64 3.58 -2.24 10.12
C THR A 64 2.85 -2.16 11.46
N LEU A 65 3.20 -3.04 12.38
CA LEU A 65 2.91 -2.87 13.81
C LEU A 65 4.02 -1.98 14.39
N VAL A 66 3.69 -0.72 14.64
CA VAL A 66 4.65 0.27 15.14
C VAL A 66 4.88 0.08 16.63
N TYR A 67 3.79 -0.09 17.40
CA TYR A 67 3.82 -0.26 18.84
C TYR A 67 2.68 -1.15 19.33
N CYS A 68 2.99 -2.00 20.30
CA CYS A 68 2.05 -2.67 21.20
C CYS A 68 2.75 -2.90 22.53
N GLU A 69 2.02 -3.23 23.58
CA GLU A 69 2.58 -3.47 24.92
C GLU A 69 3.49 -4.71 24.96
N GLN A 70 3.26 -5.67 24.08
CA GLN A 70 4.06 -6.88 23.97
C GLN A 70 5.31 -6.60 23.11
N GLU A 71 6.49 -6.96 23.60
CA GLU A 71 7.72 -6.90 22.81
C GLU A 71 7.75 -8.02 21.76
N ILE A 72 7.67 -7.66 20.48
CA ILE A 72 7.76 -8.58 19.34
C ILE A 72 8.87 -8.11 18.41
N THR A 73 10.00 -8.84 18.39
CA THR A 73 11.21 -8.44 17.65
C THR A 73 11.26 -8.98 16.21
N SER A 74 10.31 -9.81 15.78
CA SER A 74 10.19 -10.31 14.40
C SER A 74 9.05 -9.61 13.68
N TRP A 75 9.31 -9.04 12.50
CA TRP A 75 8.29 -8.42 11.66
C TRP A 75 7.21 -9.43 11.25
N GLY A 76 7.60 -10.65 10.86
CA GLY A 76 6.66 -11.71 10.52
C GLY A 76 5.74 -12.08 11.67
N LYS A 77 6.28 -12.18 12.90
CA LYS A 77 5.48 -12.41 14.11
C LYS A 77 4.55 -11.26 14.44
N ARG A 78 4.95 -10.00 14.17
CA ARG A 78 4.07 -8.83 14.29
C ARG A 78 2.87 -8.94 13.37
N MET A 79 3.06 -9.41 12.14
CA MET A 79 1.97 -9.60 11.19
C MET A 79 1.04 -10.73 11.61
N LEU A 80 1.58 -11.85 12.11
CA LEU A 80 0.77 -12.94 12.69
C LEU A 80 -0.05 -12.47 13.90
N TRP A 81 0.57 -11.71 14.79
CA TRP A 81 -0.14 -11.11 15.92
C TRP A 81 -1.30 -10.20 15.48
N LEU A 82 -1.11 -9.41 14.42
CA LEU A 82 -2.18 -8.60 13.84
C LEU A 82 -3.33 -9.46 13.31
N GLU A 83 -3.03 -10.60 12.68
CA GLU A 83 -4.06 -11.57 12.24
C GLU A 83 -4.83 -12.14 13.43
N GLU A 84 -4.15 -12.50 14.52
CA GLU A 84 -4.78 -12.94 15.78
C GLU A 84 -5.69 -11.87 16.39
N GLN A 85 -5.37 -10.58 16.21
CA GLN A 85 -6.22 -9.46 16.60
C GLN A 85 -7.34 -9.17 15.57
N GLY A 86 -7.51 -9.98 14.52
CA GLY A 86 -8.56 -9.84 13.52
C GLY A 86 -8.30 -8.80 12.44
N PHE A 87 -7.06 -8.36 12.26
CA PHE A 87 -6.67 -7.55 11.11
C PHE A 87 -6.32 -8.44 9.92
N HIS A 88 -6.30 -7.85 8.74
CA HIS A 88 -5.86 -8.50 7.50
C HIS A 88 -4.61 -7.76 6.97
N PRO A 89 -3.42 -8.11 7.46
CA PRO A 89 -2.18 -7.45 7.05
C PRO A 89 -1.79 -7.80 5.61
N VAL A 90 -0.84 -7.02 5.10
CA VAL A 90 -0.29 -7.19 3.75
C VAL A 90 0.19 -8.63 3.51
N GLU A 91 -0.02 -9.12 2.29
CA GLU A 91 0.52 -10.40 1.84
C GLU A 91 2.05 -10.40 1.94
N ARG A 92 2.61 -11.50 2.42
CA ARG A 92 4.03 -11.61 2.71
C ARG A 92 4.55 -13.02 2.49
N GLN A 93 5.85 -13.10 2.21
CA GLN A 93 6.60 -14.35 2.15
C GLN A 93 7.90 -14.20 2.93
N LYS A 94 8.22 -15.18 3.78
CA LYS A 94 9.49 -15.23 4.52
C LYS A 94 10.52 -16.01 3.70
N ILE A 95 11.71 -15.43 3.56
CA ILE A 95 12.86 -16.07 2.92
C ILE A 95 13.83 -16.49 4.03
N GLU A 96 13.93 -17.79 4.30
CA GLU A 96 14.78 -18.31 5.37
C GLU A 96 16.28 -18.22 5.05
N GLN A 97 16.62 -18.36 3.76
CA GLN A 97 17.99 -18.22 3.28
C GLN A 97 18.04 -17.13 2.22
N PRO A 98 18.39 -15.88 2.58
CA PRO A 98 18.31 -14.72 1.69
C PRO A 98 19.52 -14.67 0.72
N THR A 99 19.64 -15.67 -0.15
CA THR A 99 20.55 -15.64 -1.31
C THR A 99 19.94 -14.83 -2.44
N SER A 100 20.76 -14.32 -3.34
CA SER A 100 20.28 -13.60 -4.54
C SER A 100 19.25 -14.41 -5.32
N ASP A 101 19.49 -15.72 -5.50
CA ASP A 101 18.60 -16.60 -6.26
C ASP A 101 17.24 -16.77 -5.56
N ASN A 102 17.23 -16.97 -4.24
CA ASN A 102 15.98 -17.13 -3.49
C ASN A 102 15.18 -15.81 -3.46
N ILE A 103 15.85 -14.67 -3.33
CA ILE A 103 15.20 -13.36 -3.40
C ILE A 103 14.60 -13.14 -4.80
N GLN A 104 15.37 -13.46 -5.86
CA GLN A 104 14.89 -13.31 -7.23
C GLN A 104 13.69 -14.22 -7.51
N MET A 105 13.72 -15.47 -7.03
CA MET A 105 12.60 -16.41 -7.17
C MET A 105 11.31 -15.87 -6.56
N GLU A 106 11.37 -15.27 -5.37
CA GLU A 106 10.18 -14.66 -4.74
C GLU A 106 9.71 -13.40 -5.49
N ILE A 107 10.63 -12.56 -5.99
CA ILE A 107 10.30 -11.42 -6.85
C ILE A 107 9.56 -11.91 -8.10
N ASP A 108 10.04 -12.96 -8.75
CA ASP A 108 9.43 -13.52 -9.96
C ASP A 108 8.04 -14.11 -9.68
N ALA A 109 7.87 -14.78 -8.52
CA ALA A 109 6.59 -15.32 -8.10
C ALA A 109 5.53 -14.21 -7.87
N PHE A 110 5.90 -13.13 -7.17
CA PHE A 110 5.03 -11.97 -7.00
C PHE A 110 4.76 -11.24 -8.31
N THR A 111 5.78 -11.09 -9.15
CA THR A 111 5.64 -10.51 -10.50
C THR A 111 4.62 -11.27 -11.33
N ALA A 112 4.71 -12.60 -11.36
CA ALA A 112 3.76 -13.44 -12.07
C ALA A 112 2.33 -13.29 -11.53
N LYS A 113 2.17 -13.13 -10.20
CA LYS A 113 0.87 -12.90 -9.56
C LYS A 113 0.25 -11.57 -9.99
N VAL A 114 1.05 -10.49 -10.03
CA VAL A 114 0.58 -9.16 -10.45
C VAL A 114 0.26 -9.14 -11.94
N THR A 115 1.16 -9.66 -12.79
CA THR A 115 0.97 -9.72 -14.24
C THR A 115 -0.29 -10.52 -14.63
N ASN A 116 -0.56 -11.61 -13.93
CA ASN A 116 -1.75 -12.42 -14.16
C ASN A 116 -3.02 -11.86 -13.49
N LYS A 117 -3.00 -10.65 -12.95
CA LYS A 117 -4.11 -9.99 -12.25
C LYS A 117 -4.72 -10.83 -11.12
N LYS A 118 -3.88 -11.65 -10.47
CA LYS A 118 -4.30 -12.46 -9.30
C LYS A 118 -4.25 -11.67 -7.99
N ASN A 119 -3.59 -10.51 -7.99
CA ASN A 119 -3.64 -9.59 -6.86
C ASN A 119 -4.92 -8.75 -6.96
N PRO A 120 -5.77 -8.72 -5.93
CA PRO A 120 -7.01 -7.95 -5.97
C PRO A 120 -6.81 -6.44 -5.89
N PHE A 121 -5.63 -5.98 -5.45
CA PHE A 121 -5.32 -4.56 -5.26
C PHE A 121 -4.27 -4.07 -6.23
N PRO A 122 -4.29 -2.77 -6.60
CA PRO A 122 -3.21 -2.16 -7.36
C PRO A 122 -1.94 -2.12 -6.52
N VAL A 123 -0.86 -2.65 -7.07
CA VAL A 123 0.47 -2.64 -6.46
C VAL A 123 1.51 -2.21 -7.48
N ASP A 124 2.49 -1.43 -7.05
CA ASP A 124 3.56 -0.88 -7.91
C ASP A 124 4.95 -1.47 -7.58
N GLY A 125 5.02 -2.32 -6.57
CA GLY A 125 6.28 -2.92 -6.17
C GLY A 125 6.19 -3.86 -4.97
N LEU A 126 7.35 -4.29 -4.51
CA LEU A 126 7.54 -5.12 -3.32
C LEU A 126 8.42 -4.39 -2.31
N VAL A 127 8.22 -4.67 -1.04
CA VAL A 127 9.13 -4.23 0.02
C VAL A 127 9.83 -5.46 0.58
N ILE A 128 11.15 -5.48 0.47
CA ILE A 128 12.02 -6.51 1.03
C ILE A 128 12.56 -5.96 2.35
N CYS A 129 12.15 -6.50 3.48
CA CYS A 129 12.54 -6.01 4.78
C CYS A 129 13.20 -7.09 5.63
N TYR A 130 13.95 -6.65 6.64
CA TYR A 130 14.51 -7.54 7.64
C TYR A 130 13.41 -8.00 8.59
N ASP A 131 13.43 -9.29 8.94
CA ASP A 131 12.51 -9.84 9.94
C ASP A 131 12.88 -9.39 11.36
N ASP A 132 14.17 -9.27 11.67
CA ASP A 132 14.64 -8.70 12.94
C ASP A 132 14.39 -7.18 12.98
N THR A 133 13.38 -6.79 13.75
CA THR A 133 12.98 -5.38 13.87
C THR A 133 13.99 -4.55 14.68
N SER A 134 14.79 -5.17 15.53
CA SER A 134 15.87 -4.50 16.28
C SER A 134 17.00 -4.11 15.33
N TYR A 135 17.38 -5.03 14.44
CA TYR A 135 18.35 -4.74 13.39
C TYR A 135 17.83 -3.68 12.42
N ALA A 136 16.59 -3.81 11.98
CA ALA A 136 15.92 -2.86 11.11
C ALA A 136 15.92 -1.44 11.71
N ALA A 137 15.77 -1.31 13.01
CA ALA A 137 15.77 -0.03 13.74
C ALA A 137 17.13 0.70 13.71
N THR A 138 18.22 0.01 13.37
CA THR A 138 19.55 0.63 13.21
C THR A 138 19.73 1.40 11.91
N GLY A 139 18.79 1.27 10.97
CA GLY A 139 18.83 1.96 9.69
C GLY A 139 18.61 3.47 9.79
N SER A 140 18.92 4.19 8.72
CA SER A 140 18.70 5.64 8.66
C SER A 140 17.20 5.99 8.74
N VAL A 141 16.88 7.09 9.40
CA VAL A 141 15.51 7.58 9.53
C VAL A 141 15.14 8.43 8.30
N THR A 142 13.96 8.19 7.76
CA THR A 142 13.39 8.99 6.66
C THR A 142 12.77 10.29 7.18
N GLY A 143 12.47 11.25 6.27
CA GLY A 143 11.79 12.50 6.64
C GLY A 143 10.39 12.31 7.27
N HIS A 144 9.82 11.12 7.20
CA HIS A 144 8.57 10.75 7.87
C HIS A 144 8.79 10.02 9.21
N HIS A 145 9.96 10.14 9.81
CA HIS A 145 10.34 9.48 11.06
C HIS A 145 10.22 7.94 11.03
N ALA A 146 10.28 7.35 9.83
CA ALA A 146 10.28 5.90 9.64
C ALA A 146 11.71 5.43 9.36
N THR A 147 12.16 4.41 10.11
CA THR A 147 13.46 3.78 9.88
C THR A 147 13.46 3.04 8.55
N ARG A 148 14.56 3.10 7.81
CA ARG A 148 14.75 2.27 6.61
C ARG A 148 14.99 0.82 7.05
N ALA A 149 13.90 0.07 7.11
CA ALA A 149 13.89 -1.33 7.52
C ALA A 149 14.12 -2.32 6.37
N GLY A 150 14.34 -1.83 5.14
CA GLY A 150 14.48 -2.68 3.96
C GLY A 150 14.60 -1.88 2.67
N TYR A 151 14.33 -2.58 1.56
CA TYR A 151 14.47 -2.07 0.20
C TYR A 151 13.15 -2.18 -0.56
N ALA A 152 12.83 -1.18 -1.37
CA ALA A 152 11.71 -1.23 -2.30
C ALA A 152 12.21 -1.73 -3.66
N PHE A 153 11.57 -2.78 -4.16
CA PHE A 153 11.66 -3.22 -5.55
C PHE A 153 10.41 -2.69 -6.26
N LYS A 154 10.60 -1.97 -7.36
CA LYS A 154 9.50 -1.49 -8.20
C LYS A 154 9.57 -2.13 -9.56
N TRP A 155 8.40 -2.57 -10.06
CA TRP A 155 8.31 -2.95 -11.46
C TRP A 155 8.52 -1.73 -12.35
N GLN A 156 9.06 -1.98 -13.52
CA GLN A 156 9.18 -0.92 -14.52
C GLN A 156 7.78 -0.53 -14.99
N ASP A 157 7.49 0.76 -14.96
CA ASP A 157 6.24 1.29 -15.49
C ASP A 157 6.15 1.04 -17.00
N GLU A 158 4.95 0.83 -17.51
CA GLU A 158 4.72 0.80 -18.95
C GLU A 158 5.00 2.19 -19.53
N HIS A 159 5.75 2.23 -20.62
CA HIS A 159 6.06 3.46 -21.34
C HIS A 159 5.33 3.48 -22.66
N ALA A 160 4.81 4.64 -23.03
CA ALA A 160 4.26 4.89 -24.34
C ALA A 160 4.83 6.20 -24.87
N ASP A 161 5.25 6.17 -26.14
CA ASP A 161 5.65 7.41 -26.83
C ASP A 161 4.40 8.21 -27.17
N THR A 162 4.45 9.51 -26.88
CA THR A 162 3.35 10.44 -27.16
C THR A 162 3.89 11.82 -27.52
N GLU A 163 3.05 12.68 -28.04
CA GLU A 163 3.39 14.05 -28.38
C GLU A 163 2.71 15.02 -27.43
N LEU A 164 3.49 15.93 -26.85
CA LEU A 164 2.93 16.99 -26.01
C LEU A 164 2.12 17.96 -26.90
N ASP A 165 0.85 18.14 -26.56
CA ASP A 165 0.02 19.15 -27.21
C ASP A 165 0.24 20.53 -26.55
N HIS A 166 -0.06 20.65 -25.26
CA HIS A 166 0.18 21.87 -24.50
C HIS A 166 0.36 21.63 -23.01
N ILE A 167 0.64 22.68 -22.26
CA ILE A 167 0.73 22.66 -20.81
C ILE A 167 -0.39 23.50 -20.22
N GLU A 168 -1.19 22.91 -19.37
CA GLU A 168 -2.15 23.59 -18.52
C GLU A 168 -1.56 23.89 -17.15
N TRP A 169 -2.03 24.95 -16.51
CA TRP A 169 -1.58 25.32 -15.18
C TRP A 169 -2.71 25.09 -14.17
N SER A 170 -2.51 24.12 -13.30
CA SER A 170 -3.41 23.85 -12.17
C SER A 170 -2.98 24.68 -10.97
N CYS A 171 -3.91 25.43 -10.39
CA CYS A 171 -3.67 26.27 -9.22
C CYS A 171 -4.34 25.67 -7.98
N ALA A 172 -3.56 25.39 -6.95
CA ALA A 172 -4.03 25.09 -5.60
C ALA A 172 -3.67 26.25 -4.67
N ALA A 173 -4.17 26.22 -3.43
CA ALA A 173 -4.04 27.33 -2.47
C ALA A 173 -2.61 27.91 -2.34
N ASN A 174 -1.57 27.07 -2.44
CA ASN A 174 -0.18 27.45 -2.22
C ASN A 174 0.78 26.97 -3.34
N THR A 175 0.27 26.38 -4.41
CA THR A 175 1.10 25.82 -5.49
C THR A 175 0.49 26.04 -6.86
N ILE A 176 1.37 26.26 -7.84
CA ILE A 176 1.02 26.21 -9.26
C ILE A 176 1.76 25.01 -9.85
N THR A 177 1.01 24.08 -10.43
CA THR A 177 1.55 22.83 -10.96
C THR A 177 1.31 22.77 -12.46
N PRO A 178 2.36 22.56 -13.29
CA PRO A 178 2.16 22.30 -14.72
C PRO A 178 1.57 20.91 -14.94
N VAL A 179 0.58 20.83 -15.81
CA VAL A 179 -0.06 19.58 -16.25
C VAL A 179 0.17 19.45 -17.76
N ALA A 180 0.88 18.41 -18.17
CA ALA A 180 1.10 18.13 -19.58
C ALA A 180 -0.15 17.48 -20.18
N VAL A 181 -0.64 18.04 -21.28
CA VAL A 181 -1.72 17.48 -22.09
C VAL A 181 -1.11 16.87 -23.36
N PHE A 182 -1.43 15.62 -23.61
CA PHE A 182 -0.90 14.85 -24.73
C PHE A 182 -1.96 14.67 -25.82
N LYS A 183 -1.49 14.48 -27.07
CA LYS A 183 -2.35 14.19 -28.22
C LYS A 183 -2.92 12.78 -28.20
#